data_04ce6b1399cf74a6f1406437c540c596
#
_entry.id   04ce6b1399cf74a6f1406437c540c596
#
_cell.length_a   1.000
_cell.length_b   1.000
_cell.length_c   1.000
_cell.angle_alpha   90.00
_cell.angle_beta   90.00
_cell.angle_gamma   90.00
#
_symmetry.space_group_name_H-M   'P 1'
#
loop_
_entity.id
_entity.type
_entity.pdbx_description
1 polymer ?
#
loop_
_entity_poly.entity_id
_entity_poly.type
_entity_poly.pdbx_seq_one_letter_code
_entity_poly.pdbx_strand_id
1 'polypeptide(L)'
;MTSAIKALVSEYDEKWSALDVAGVAELWERGTPQPVYIGDEYAAPLVGVDELDRHWARVASRLKRASVSSRLVSADELAGGLVRCILLSRWSFTGTESDTAHTGTSWITWLLIARGNTYRIFHHMEAQVYLDEGYP
;
A
#
# COMPACT_ATOMS: atom_id res chain seq x y z
N MET A 1 -5.18 13.99 -13.15
CA MET A 1 -4.82 13.55 -11.79
C MET A 1 -5.55 12.29 -11.38
N THR A 2 -6.87 12.33 -11.32
CA THR A 2 -7.67 11.20 -10.81
C THR A 2 -7.50 9.92 -11.61
N SER A 3 -7.47 9.99 -12.94
CA SER A 3 -7.27 8.80 -13.79
C SER A 3 -5.94 8.12 -13.54
N ALA A 4 -4.86 8.89 -13.38
CA ALA A 4 -3.54 8.34 -13.11
C ALA A 4 -3.47 7.71 -11.72
N ILE A 5 -4.15 8.29 -10.73
CA ILE A 5 -4.21 7.73 -9.39
C ILE A 5 -5.05 6.45 -9.37
N LYS A 6 -6.17 6.42 -10.07
CA LYS A 6 -6.97 5.19 -10.20
C LYS A 6 -6.18 4.07 -10.88
N ALA A 7 -5.38 4.41 -11.89
CA ALA A 7 -4.49 3.45 -12.53
C ALA A 7 -3.46 2.89 -11.56
N LEU A 8 -2.88 3.74 -10.71
CA LEU A 8 -1.94 3.33 -9.68
C LEU A 8 -2.61 2.38 -8.67
N VAL A 9 -3.82 2.69 -8.23
CA VAL A 9 -4.59 1.83 -7.32
C VAL A 9 -4.86 0.46 -7.95
N SER A 10 -5.25 0.43 -9.22
CA SER A 10 -5.46 -0.83 -9.94
C SER A 10 -4.19 -1.65 -10.06
N GLU A 11 -3.05 -1.02 -10.37
CA GLU A 11 -1.77 -1.71 -10.42
C GLU A 11 -1.38 -2.28 -9.06
N TYR A 12 -1.58 -1.52 -8.01
CA TYR A 12 -1.32 -1.96 -6.64
C TYR A 12 -2.12 -3.23 -6.32
N ASP A 13 -3.42 -3.23 -6.59
CA ASP A 13 -4.29 -4.37 -6.34
C ASP A 13 -3.90 -5.58 -7.17
N GLU A 14 -3.63 -5.37 -8.46
CA GLU A 14 -3.27 -6.45 -9.38
C GLU A 14 -1.95 -7.11 -9.00
N LYS A 15 -0.95 -6.31 -8.66
CA LYS A 15 0.37 -6.82 -8.30
C LYS A 15 0.33 -7.60 -7.00
N TRP A 16 -0.37 -7.10 -5.98
CA TRP A 16 -0.57 -7.86 -4.75
C TRP A 16 -1.31 -9.17 -4.99
N SER A 17 -2.41 -9.13 -5.74
CA SER A 17 -3.23 -10.31 -6.00
C SER A 17 -2.51 -11.35 -6.85
N ALA A 18 -1.50 -10.95 -7.61
CA ALA A 18 -0.63 -11.85 -8.36
C ALA A 18 0.62 -12.28 -7.57
N LEU A 19 0.77 -11.84 -6.31
CA LEU A 19 1.99 -12.04 -5.50
C LEU A 19 3.24 -11.46 -6.17
N ASP A 20 3.07 -10.45 -6.99
CA ASP A 20 4.18 -9.74 -7.62
C ASP A 20 4.68 -8.65 -6.68
N VAL A 21 5.37 -9.07 -5.62
CA VAL A 21 5.87 -8.15 -4.58
C VAL A 21 6.90 -7.19 -5.15
N ALA A 22 7.75 -7.65 -6.06
CA ALA A 22 8.70 -6.78 -6.75
C ALA A 22 7.96 -5.69 -7.54
N GLY A 23 6.85 -6.04 -8.18
CA GLY A 23 6.00 -5.08 -8.88
C GLY A 23 5.36 -4.06 -7.95
N VAL A 24 4.92 -4.48 -6.75
CA VAL A 24 4.44 -3.54 -5.73
C VAL A 24 5.55 -2.57 -5.34
N ALA A 25 6.75 -3.07 -5.10
CA ALA A 25 7.90 -2.25 -4.72
C ALA A 25 8.22 -1.19 -5.78
N GLU A 26 8.04 -1.52 -7.06
CA GLU A 26 8.28 -0.60 -8.17
C GLU A 26 7.32 0.59 -8.23
N LEU A 27 6.19 0.53 -7.51
CA LEU A 27 5.25 1.65 -7.44
C LEU A 27 5.71 2.75 -6.49
N TRP A 28 6.79 2.51 -5.76
CA TRP A 28 7.31 3.42 -4.76
C TRP A 28 8.42 4.31 -5.28
N GLU A 29 8.48 5.54 -4.74
CA GLU A 29 9.60 6.45 -4.94
C GLU A 29 10.83 5.89 -4.22
N ARG A 30 11.98 5.96 -4.86
CA ARG A 30 13.24 5.44 -4.30
C ARG A 30 14.27 6.55 -4.01
N GLY A 31 13.94 7.77 -4.32
CA GLY A 31 14.82 8.93 -4.14
C GLY A 31 14.28 9.91 -3.12
N THR A 32 13.89 11.07 -3.60
CA THR A 32 13.38 12.17 -2.79
C THR A 32 11.97 12.50 -3.23
N PRO A 33 10.98 12.55 -2.32
CA PRO A 33 11.09 12.38 -0.86
C PRO A 33 11.42 10.95 -0.45
N GLN A 34 12.03 10.82 0.73
CA GLN A 34 12.36 9.51 1.28
C GLN A 34 11.09 8.70 1.55
N PRO A 35 11.04 7.42 1.14
CA PRO A 35 9.84 6.61 1.35
C PRO A 35 9.65 6.20 2.80
N VAL A 36 8.40 6.16 3.23
CA VAL A 36 8.00 5.75 4.60
C VAL A 36 6.83 4.80 4.51
N TYR A 37 6.90 3.71 5.27
CA TYR A 37 5.83 2.73 5.41
C TYR A 37 5.45 2.57 6.87
N ILE A 38 4.18 2.79 7.17
CA ILE A 38 3.62 2.59 8.51
C ILE A 38 2.49 1.58 8.38
N GLY A 39 2.74 0.38 8.85
CA GLY A 39 1.77 -0.71 8.79
C GLY A 39 1.52 -1.29 10.17
N ASP A 40 0.40 -1.99 10.31
CA ASP A 40 -0.02 -2.57 11.57
C ASP A 40 0.90 -3.70 12.05
N GLU A 41 1.67 -4.30 11.15
CA GLU A 41 2.55 -5.43 11.45
C GLU A 41 3.89 -5.03 12.08
N TYR A 42 4.19 -3.74 12.13
CA TYR A 42 5.47 -3.26 12.68
C TYR A 42 5.25 -2.32 13.86
N ALA A 43 6.15 -2.41 14.83
CA ALA A 43 6.10 -1.55 16.01
C ALA A 43 6.55 -0.12 15.72
N ALA A 44 7.27 0.11 14.62
CA ALA A 44 7.79 1.41 14.24
C ALA A 44 7.68 1.61 12.73
N PRO A 45 7.68 2.86 12.26
CA PRO A 45 7.72 3.12 10.82
C PRO A 45 8.98 2.55 10.18
N LEU A 46 8.85 2.09 8.94
CA LEU A 46 9.99 1.77 8.10
C LEU A 46 10.34 3.02 7.31
N VAL A 47 11.57 3.46 7.39
CA VAL A 47 12.01 4.71 6.77
C VAL A 47 13.19 4.44 5.86
N GLY A 48 13.04 4.82 4.60
CA GLY A 48 14.09 4.71 3.60
C GLY A 48 14.04 3.44 2.78
N VAL A 49 14.76 3.48 1.67
CA VAL A 49 14.77 2.42 0.67
C VAL A 49 15.27 1.10 1.23
N ASP A 50 16.32 1.13 2.04
CA ASP A 50 16.92 -0.11 2.57
C ASP A 50 15.97 -0.86 3.50
N GLU A 51 15.27 -0.15 4.38
CA GLU A 51 14.27 -0.77 5.26
C GLU A 51 13.08 -1.30 4.46
N LEU A 52 12.66 -0.56 3.45
CA LEU A 52 11.58 -1.01 2.57
C LEU A 52 11.96 -2.22 1.75
N ASP A 53 13.17 -2.26 1.22
CA ASP A 53 13.63 -3.43 0.46
C ASP A 53 13.66 -4.69 1.33
N ARG A 54 14.06 -4.56 2.59
CA ARG A 54 13.99 -5.68 3.54
C ARG A 54 12.55 -6.11 3.81
N HIS A 55 11.63 -5.15 3.88
CA HIS A 55 10.21 -5.44 4.04
C HIS A 55 9.66 -6.24 2.85
N TRP A 56 9.94 -5.80 1.62
CA TRP A 56 9.49 -6.51 0.43
C TRP A 56 10.05 -7.93 0.37
N ALA A 57 11.30 -8.12 0.73
CA ALA A 57 11.92 -9.45 0.78
C ALA A 57 11.24 -10.36 1.81
N ARG A 58 10.92 -9.84 3.01
CA ARG A 58 10.19 -10.60 4.02
C ARG A 58 8.81 -11.01 3.55
N VAL A 59 8.07 -10.08 2.97
CA VAL A 59 6.71 -10.34 2.48
C VAL A 59 6.74 -11.40 1.38
N ALA A 60 7.65 -11.25 0.40
CA ALA A 60 7.77 -12.19 -0.70
C ALA A 60 8.05 -13.61 -0.22
N SER A 61 8.83 -13.75 0.86
CA SER A 61 9.19 -15.07 1.39
C SER A 61 8.10 -15.70 2.27
N ARG A 62 7.14 -14.93 2.75
CA ARG A 62 6.16 -15.37 3.74
C ARG A 62 4.75 -15.60 3.21
N LEU A 63 4.45 -15.12 2.02
CA LEU A 63 3.11 -15.23 1.45
C LEU A 63 3.07 -16.27 0.34
N LYS A 64 2.01 -17.06 0.32
CA LYS A 64 1.72 -17.98 -0.79
C LYS A 64 0.47 -17.60 -1.56
N ARG A 65 -0.42 -16.81 -1.00
CA ARG A 65 -1.60 -16.26 -1.67
C ARG A 65 -1.90 -14.86 -1.14
N ALA A 66 -2.40 -14.02 -2.02
CA ALA A 66 -2.85 -12.69 -1.67
C ALA A 66 -4.01 -12.27 -2.56
N SER A 67 -4.91 -11.49 -2.00
CA SER A 67 -5.97 -10.83 -2.74
C SER A 67 -6.15 -9.44 -2.14
N VAL A 68 -6.10 -8.42 -2.98
CA VAL A 68 -6.26 -7.04 -2.54
C VAL A 68 -7.21 -6.34 -3.50
N SER A 69 -8.20 -5.66 -2.94
CA SER A 69 -9.17 -4.87 -3.71
C SER A 69 -9.36 -3.54 -3.00
N SER A 70 -9.02 -2.47 -3.66
CA SER A 70 -9.02 -1.13 -3.07
C SER A 70 -9.93 -0.20 -3.84
N ARG A 71 -10.48 0.77 -3.11
CA ARG A 71 -11.30 1.83 -3.67
C ARG A 71 -10.69 3.17 -3.30
N LEU A 72 -10.48 4.02 -4.29
CA LEU A 72 -10.05 5.41 -4.07
C LEU A 72 -11.23 6.20 -3.49
N VAL A 73 -11.05 6.71 -2.29
CA VAL A 73 -12.09 7.47 -1.58
C VAL A 73 -11.89 8.96 -1.75
N SER A 74 -10.65 9.43 -1.73
CA SER A 74 -10.34 10.85 -1.79
C SER A 74 -8.96 11.05 -2.40
N ALA A 75 -8.80 12.11 -3.16
CA ALA A 75 -7.51 12.54 -3.69
C ALA A 75 -7.47 14.07 -3.71
N ASP A 76 -6.46 14.63 -3.03
CA ASP A 76 -6.24 16.07 -2.94
C ASP A 76 -4.83 16.43 -3.35
N GLU A 77 -4.69 17.38 -4.24
CA GLU A 77 -3.40 17.98 -4.54
C GLU A 77 -3.02 18.93 -3.40
N LEU A 78 -1.88 18.66 -2.76
CA LEU A 78 -1.39 19.47 -1.63
C LEU A 78 -0.49 20.60 -2.09
N ALA A 79 0.27 20.35 -3.14
CA ALA A 79 1.16 21.30 -3.80
C ALA A 79 1.43 20.77 -5.19
N GLY A 80 2.15 21.52 -6.02
CA GLY A 80 2.46 21.07 -7.37
C GLY A 80 3.13 19.71 -7.38
N GLY A 81 2.47 18.70 -7.94
CA GLY A 81 3.00 17.34 -8.05
C GLY A 81 2.92 16.50 -6.77
N LEU A 82 2.39 17.02 -5.69
CA LEU A 82 2.21 16.29 -4.43
C LEU A 82 0.72 16.05 -4.17
N VAL A 83 0.35 14.80 -3.94
CA VAL A 83 -1.05 14.40 -3.75
C VAL A 83 -1.16 13.53 -2.50
N ARG A 84 -2.21 13.76 -1.73
CA ARG A 84 -2.64 12.83 -0.69
C ARG A 84 -3.86 12.10 -1.19
N CYS A 85 -3.89 10.78 -1.07
CA CYS A 85 -5.09 10.02 -1.34
C CYS A 85 -5.44 9.08 -0.19
N ILE A 86 -6.71 8.76 -0.10
CA ILE A 86 -7.25 7.84 0.89
C ILE A 86 -7.91 6.70 0.15
N LEU A 87 -7.54 5.48 0.52
CA LEU A 87 -8.09 4.25 -0.03
C LEU A 87 -8.80 3.47 1.06
N LEU A 88 -9.85 2.77 0.68
CA LEU A 88 -10.41 1.69 1.49
C LEU A 88 -10.00 0.38 0.82
N SER A 89 -9.22 -0.42 1.52
CA SER A 89 -8.64 -1.64 0.96
C SER A 89 -9.16 -2.87 1.70
N ARG A 90 -9.66 -3.85 0.95
CA ARG A 90 -9.99 -5.18 1.45
C ARG A 90 -8.86 -6.11 1.07
N TRP A 91 -8.37 -6.88 2.03
CA TRP A 91 -7.22 -7.73 1.79
C TRP A 91 -7.41 -9.10 2.41
N SER A 92 -6.75 -10.07 1.79
CA SER A 92 -6.68 -11.45 2.26
C SER A 92 -5.30 -11.99 1.96
N PHE A 93 -4.58 -12.45 2.98
CA PHE A 93 -3.24 -12.97 2.85
C PHE A 93 -3.15 -14.34 3.48
N THR A 94 -2.49 -15.28 2.79
CA THR A 94 -2.21 -16.62 3.31
C THR A 94 -0.71 -16.80 3.35
N GLY A 95 -0.17 -17.10 4.52
CA GLY A 95 1.26 -17.34 4.70
C GLY A 95 1.67 -18.74 4.23
N THR A 96 2.97 -18.90 4.00
CA THR A 96 3.54 -20.20 3.58
C THR A 96 3.39 -21.28 4.64
N GLU A 97 3.25 -20.88 5.92
CA GLU A 97 3.17 -21.80 7.06
C GLU A 97 1.74 -22.19 7.42
N SER A 98 0.75 -21.74 6.66
CA SER A 98 -0.66 -21.90 7.02
C SER A 98 -1.51 -22.10 5.78
N ASP A 99 -2.69 -22.70 5.95
CA ASP A 99 -3.73 -22.75 4.92
C ASP A 99 -4.87 -21.78 5.23
N THR A 100 -4.79 -21.08 6.35
CA THR A 100 -5.82 -20.14 6.79
C THR A 100 -5.50 -18.75 6.28
N ALA A 101 -6.45 -18.14 5.57
CA ALA A 101 -6.33 -16.76 5.14
C ALA A 101 -6.59 -15.81 6.31
N HIS A 102 -5.76 -14.78 6.41
CA HIS A 102 -6.02 -13.64 7.25
C HIS A 102 -6.65 -12.56 6.39
N THR A 103 -7.82 -12.08 6.78
CA THR A 103 -8.58 -11.10 6.01
C THR A 103 -8.84 -9.86 6.84
N GLY A 104 -8.99 -8.74 6.17
CA GLY A 104 -9.31 -7.50 6.84
C GLY A 104 -9.68 -6.40 5.87
N THR A 105 -10.00 -5.26 6.46
CA THR A 105 -10.25 -4.02 5.74
C THR A 105 -9.44 -2.93 6.41
N SER A 106 -8.78 -2.10 5.63
CA SER A 106 -7.92 -1.03 6.14
C SER A 106 -8.19 0.26 5.42
N TRP A 107 -8.13 1.35 6.16
CA TRP A 107 -7.94 2.66 5.59
C TRP A 107 -6.45 2.84 5.28
N ILE A 108 -6.16 3.30 4.08
CA ILE A 108 -4.79 3.57 3.65
C ILE A 108 -4.72 5.03 3.24
N THR A 109 -3.71 5.72 3.75
CA THR A 109 -3.33 7.04 3.25
C THR A 109 -2.02 6.92 2.49
N TRP A 110 -2.02 7.41 1.27
CA TRP A 110 -0.80 7.56 0.47
C TRP A 110 -0.47 9.03 0.28
N LEU A 111 0.81 9.34 0.37
CA LEU A 111 1.35 10.55 -0.24
C LEU A 111 2.05 10.14 -1.52
N LEU A 112 1.72 10.84 -2.59
CA LEU A 112 2.20 10.54 -3.93
C LEU A 112 2.98 11.72 -4.48
N ILE A 113 4.00 11.40 -5.28
CA ILE A 113 4.74 12.41 -6.02
C ILE A 113 4.62 12.13 -7.53
N ALA A 114 4.38 13.19 -8.29
CA ALA A 114 4.27 13.08 -9.74
C ALA A 114 5.64 12.78 -10.36
N ARG A 115 5.66 11.82 -11.29
CA ARG A 115 6.83 11.48 -12.09
C ARG A 115 6.36 11.30 -13.55
N GLY A 116 6.56 12.33 -14.37
CA GLY A 116 6.02 12.32 -15.72
C GLY A 116 4.49 12.21 -15.70
N ASN A 117 3.95 11.20 -16.37
CA ASN A 117 2.51 10.97 -16.46
C ASN A 117 1.96 10.09 -15.35
N THR A 118 2.80 9.68 -14.40
CA THR A 118 2.41 8.76 -13.35
C THR A 118 2.71 9.36 -11.98
N TYR A 119 2.32 8.61 -10.96
CA TYR A 119 2.61 8.94 -9.56
C TYR A 119 3.38 7.80 -8.92
N ARG A 120 4.24 8.14 -7.96
CA ARG A 120 4.92 7.16 -7.13
C ARG A 120 4.56 7.38 -5.68
N ILE A 121 4.45 6.30 -4.93
CA ILE A 121 4.13 6.32 -3.51
C ILE A 121 5.40 6.66 -2.75
N PHE A 122 5.36 7.64 -1.87
CA PHE A 122 6.48 7.88 -0.95
C PHE A 122 6.08 7.83 0.51
N HIS A 123 4.80 7.67 0.80
CA HIS A 123 4.33 7.49 2.17
C HIS A 123 3.08 6.61 2.14
N HIS A 124 3.09 5.56 2.96
CA HIS A 124 1.96 4.65 3.13
C HIS A 124 1.71 4.51 4.61
N MET A 125 0.50 4.80 5.02
CA MET A 125 0.06 4.56 6.38
C MET A 125 -1.28 3.86 6.35
N GLU A 126 -1.43 2.81 7.16
CA GLU A 126 -2.67 2.07 7.20
C GLU A 126 -3.19 1.91 8.62
N ALA A 127 -4.52 1.87 8.73
CA ALA A 127 -5.21 1.62 9.96
C ALA A 127 -6.31 0.60 9.70
N GLN A 128 -6.29 -0.51 10.42
CA GLN A 128 -7.28 -1.56 10.25
C GLN A 128 -8.64 -1.07 10.73
N VAL A 129 -9.67 -1.37 9.94
CA VAL A 129 -11.05 -1.08 10.30
C VAL A 129 -11.58 -2.23 11.14
N TYR A 130 -11.92 -1.93 12.35
CA TYR A 130 -12.63 -2.88 13.22
C TYR A 130 -14.11 -2.55 13.09
N LEU A 131 -14.81 -3.37 12.31
CA LEU A 131 -16.25 -3.20 12.11
C LEU A 131 -16.99 -3.80 13.31
N ASP A 132 -16.77 -3.17 14.45
CA ASP A 132 -17.50 -3.51 15.64
C ASP A 132 -18.77 -2.69 15.67
N GLU A 133 -19.91 -3.35 15.77
CA GLU A 133 -21.22 -2.70 15.84
C GLU A 133 -21.34 -1.77 17.04
N GLY A 134 -20.58 -2.02 18.09
CA GLY A 134 -20.53 -1.15 19.25
C GLY A 134 -19.62 0.06 19.10
N TYR A 135 -18.91 0.18 17.99
CA TYR A 135 -17.97 1.27 17.77
C TYR A 135 -18.74 2.54 17.41
N PRO A 136 -18.52 3.62 18.14
CA PRO A 136 -19.23 4.88 17.91
C PRO A 136 -18.86 5.54 16.58
#